data_094203361e85974c8d2d67c401b81b94
#
_entry.id   094203361e85974c8d2d67c401b81b94
#
_cell.length_a   1.000
_cell.length_b   1.000
_cell.length_c   1.000
_cell.angle_alpha   90.00
_cell.angle_beta   90.00
_cell.angle_gamma   90.00
#
_symmetry.space_group_name_H-M   'P 1'
#
loop_
_entity.id
_entity.type
_entity.pdbx_description
1 polymer ?
#
loop_
_entity_poly.entity_id
_entity_poly.type
_entity_poly.pdbx_seq_one_letter_code
_entity_poly.pdbx_strand_id
1 'polypeptide(L)'
;PYCSLPELEGCMKVWEFMEMIHSRSYTYIIKNVYSNPSDVFDTILSDNRILERAQSVTQAYDDFINGAHEYDQSNMWKEGWRGSYVSESTTYELKRKLFRAVANVNILEGIRFYVSFACSFAFGELKLMEGSAKIVSLIARDENQHLVITQQILNKWRDGDDPDMKKIYKEEEAWFY
;
A
#
# COMPACT_ATOMS: atom_id res chain seq x y z
N PRO A 1 6.19 -14.99 -2.71
CA PRO A 1 5.92 -16.36 -2.23
C PRO A 1 4.48 -16.56 -1.74
N TYR A 2 3.75 -15.48 -1.35
CA TYR A 2 2.34 -15.58 -0.88
C TYR A 2 1.31 -15.40 -2.00
N CYS A 3 1.73 -15.16 -3.22
CA CYS A 3 0.87 -15.05 -4.40
C CYS A 3 0.91 -16.36 -5.17
N SER A 4 -0.21 -17.08 -5.20
CA SER A 4 -0.33 -18.36 -5.90
C SER A 4 -0.70 -18.21 -7.38
N LEU A 5 -1.07 -17.01 -7.81
CA LEU A 5 -1.49 -16.71 -9.18
C LEU A 5 -0.36 -15.94 -9.90
N PRO A 6 0.24 -16.51 -10.96
CA PRO A 6 1.30 -15.84 -11.72
C PRO A 6 0.87 -14.49 -12.31
N GLU A 7 -0.38 -14.36 -12.70
CA GLU A 7 -0.95 -13.12 -13.23
C GLU A 7 -0.97 -12.01 -12.17
N LEU A 8 -1.31 -12.35 -10.94
CA LEU A 8 -1.31 -11.40 -9.83
C LEU A 8 0.14 -11.02 -9.45
N GLU A 9 1.08 -11.97 -9.47
CA GLU A 9 2.50 -11.68 -9.26
C GLU A 9 3.02 -10.70 -10.32
N GLY A 10 2.69 -10.94 -11.60
CA GLY A 10 3.03 -10.02 -12.69
C GLY A 10 2.45 -8.62 -12.46
N CYS A 11 1.19 -8.55 -12.03
CA CYS A 11 0.52 -7.30 -11.70
C CYS A 11 1.23 -6.53 -10.58
N MET A 12 1.65 -7.22 -9.50
CA MET A 12 2.41 -6.61 -8.40
C MET A 12 3.78 -6.08 -8.86
N LYS A 13 4.45 -6.75 -9.81
CA LYS A 13 5.72 -6.27 -10.37
C LYS A 13 5.56 -4.99 -11.20
N VAL A 14 4.49 -4.90 -11.97
CA VAL A 14 4.16 -3.67 -12.72
C VAL A 14 3.83 -2.54 -11.75
N TRP A 15 3.08 -2.81 -10.69
CA TRP A 15 2.76 -1.85 -9.64
C TRP A 15 4.04 -1.32 -8.97
N GLU A 16 4.92 -2.20 -8.50
CA GLU A 16 6.22 -1.82 -7.93
C GLU A 16 7.03 -0.87 -8.85
N PHE A 17 7.01 -1.14 -10.16
CA PHE A 17 7.64 -0.28 -11.15
C PHE A 17 6.97 1.11 -11.26
N MET A 18 5.65 1.17 -11.22
CA MET A 18 4.91 2.44 -11.24
C MET A 18 5.23 3.28 -9.99
N GLU A 19 5.26 2.68 -8.81
CA GLU A 19 5.62 3.37 -7.56
C GLU A 19 7.03 3.97 -7.60
N MET A 20 7.97 3.27 -8.22
CA MET A 20 9.32 3.81 -8.44
C MET A 20 9.27 5.06 -9.32
N ILE A 21 8.44 5.07 -10.37
CA ILE A 21 8.27 6.24 -11.26
C ILE A 21 7.61 7.38 -10.49
N HIS A 22 6.58 7.11 -9.68
CA HIS A 22 5.89 8.10 -8.86
C HIS A 22 6.86 8.79 -7.88
N SER A 23 7.66 8.02 -7.15
CA SER A 23 8.67 8.53 -6.23
C SER A 23 9.70 9.44 -6.94
N ARG A 24 10.18 9.03 -8.11
CA ARG A 24 11.08 9.85 -8.93
C ARG A 24 10.42 11.13 -9.44
N SER A 25 9.15 11.05 -9.78
CA SER A 25 8.36 12.19 -10.26
C SER A 25 8.20 13.25 -9.18
N TYR A 26 7.89 12.88 -7.94
CA TYR A 26 7.84 13.81 -6.82
C TYR A 26 9.22 14.42 -6.54
N THR A 27 10.27 13.62 -6.56
CA THR A 27 11.64 14.11 -6.41
C THR A 27 11.99 15.12 -7.50
N TYR A 28 11.58 14.87 -8.73
CA TYR A 28 11.78 15.78 -9.86
C TYR A 28 11.03 17.10 -9.66
N ILE A 29 9.76 17.05 -9.24
CA ILE A 29 8.96 18.24 -8.93
C ILE A 29 9.67 19.08 -7.86
N ILE A 30 10.05 18.48 -6.74
CA ILE A 30 10.69 19.18 -5.62
C ILE A 30 11.98 19.87 -6.09
N LYS A 31 12.81 19.17 -6.86
CA LYS A 31 14.09 19.72 -7.38
C LYS A 31 13.91 20.88 -8.36
N ASN A 32 12.77 20.99 -9.02
CA ASN A 32 12.52 22.06 -10.00
C ASN A 32 11.67 23.21 -9.45
N VAL A 33 11.00 23.01 -8.32
CA VAL A 33 10.14 24.03 -7.70
C VAL A 33 10.85 24.77 -6.59
N TYR A 34 11.70 24.09 -5.84
CA TYR A 34 12.38 24.68 -4.69
C TYR A 34 13.85 25.00 -5.01
N SER A 35 14.30 26.18 -4.57
CA SER A 35 15.70 26.61 -4.72
C SER A 35 16.67 25.72 -3.91
N ASN A 36 16.22 25.23 -2.77
CA ASN A 36 16.95 24.26 -1.94
C ASN A 36 16.04 23.05 -1.65
N PRO A 37 16.11 21.98 -2.44
CA PRO A 37 15.30 20.77 -2.24
C PRO A 37 15.54 20.08 -0.89
N SER A 38 16.73 20.23 -0.29
CA SER A 38 17.06 19.61 1.00
C SER A 38 16.15 20.11 2.12
N ASP A 39 15.79 21.40 2.12
CA ASP A 39 14.91 21.96 3.15
C ASP A 39 13.54 21.27 3.18
N VAL A 40 13.04 20.85 2.00
CA VAL A 40 11.78 20.10 1.90
C VAL A 40 11.94 18.70 2.47
N PHE A 41 13.02 17.99 2.12
CA PHE A 41 13.25 16.63 2.60
C PHE A 41 13.49 16.61 4.12
N ASP A 42 14.24 17.57 4.66
CA ASP A 42 14.48 17.69 6.10
C ASP A 42 13.19 18.01 6.86
N THR A 43 12.28 18.81 6.26
CA THR A 43 10.98 19.12 6.85
C THR A 43 10.08 17.87 6.93
N ILE A 44 10.12 17.00 5.92
CA ILE A 44 9.35 15.74 5.92
C ILE A 44 9.74 14.88 7.12
N LEU A 45 11.01 14.82 7.46
CA LEU A 45 11.52 14.02 8.58
C LEU A 45 11.30 14.67 9.97
N SER A 46 10.96 15.95 10.02
CA SER A 46 10.76 16.70 11.25
C SER A 46 9.30 17.05 11.58
N ASP A 47 8.38 16.95 10.62
CA ASP A 47 6.96 17.20 10.85
C ASP A 47 6.24 15.94 11.37
N ASN A 48 5.86 15.96 12.64
CA ASN A 48 5.18 14.85 13.31
C ASN A 48 3.88 14.42 12.60
N ARG A 49 3.15 15.34 11.99
CA ARG A 49 1.89 15.02 11.26
C ARG A 49 2.18 14.18 10.02
N ILE A 50 3.29 14.46 9.34
CA ILE A 50 3.74 13.67 8.18
C ILE A 50 4.20 12.29 8.65
N LEU A 51 4.98 12.24 9.74
CA LEU A 51 5.48 10.98 10.30
C LEU A 51 4.34 10.08 10.80
N GLU A 52 3.37 10.62 11.56
CA GLU A 52 2.19 9.87 12.01
C GLU A 52 1.39 9.31 10.85
N ARG A 53 1.21 10.12 9.79
CA ARG A 53 0.51 9.68 8.57
C ARG A 53 1.26 8.57 7.84
N ALA A 54 2.59 8.67 7.76
CA ALA A 54 3.43 7.64 7.17
C ALA A 54 3.38 6.36 8.01
N GLN A 55 3.54 6.46 9.33
CA GLN A 55 3.48 5.32 10.25
C GLN A 55 2.17 4.54 10.14
N SER A 56 1.05 5.21 9.97
CA SER A 56 -0.25 4.53 9.84
C SER A 56 -0.31 3.57 8.64
N VAL A 57 0.50 3.80 7.62
CA VAL A 57 0.59 2.92 6.44
C VAL A 57 1.72 1.91 6.61
N THR A 58 2.92 2.38 6.98
CA THR A 58 4.11 1.51 7.12
C THR A 58 3.91 0.46 8.20
N GLN A 59 3.20 0.76 9.29
CA GLN A 59 2.93 -0.21 10.35
C GLN A 59 2.17 -1.45 9.82
N ALA A 60 1.19 -1.26 8.97
CA ALA A 60 0.44 -2.40 8.41
C ALA A 60 1.31 -3.27 7.48
N TYR A 61 2.23 -2.65 6.75
CA TYR A 61 3.21 -3.39 5.95
C TYR A 61 4.21 -4.14 6.83
N ASP A 62 4.77 -3.47 7.84
CA ASP A 62 5.74 -4.08 8.76
C ASP A 62 5.13 -5.24 9.52
N ASP A 63 3.89 -5.10 9.99
CA ASP A 63 3.14 -6.16 10.66
C ASP A 63 2.94 -7.38 9.75
N PHE A 64 2.62 -7.15 8.47
CA PHE A 64 2.48 -8.24 7.50
C PHE A 64 3.83 -8.88 7.16
N ILE A 65 4.87 -8.10 6.89
CA ILE A 65 6.21 -8.59 6.53
C ILE A 65 6.79 -9.42 7.69
N ASN A 66 6.72 -8.90 8.92
CA ASN A 66 7.20 -9.60 10.10
C ASN A 66 6.41 -10.88 10.35
N GLY A 67 5.08 -10.83 10.23
CA GLY A 67 4.23 -12.02 10.35
C GLY A 67 4.51 -13.08 9.28
N ALA A 68 4.83 -12.65 8.06
CA ALA A 68 5.23 -13.54 6.99
C ALA A 68 6.58 -14.22 7.26
N HIS A 69 7.56 -13.47 7.77
CA HIS A 69 8.85 -14.04 8.18
C HIS A 69 8.70 -15.04 9.31
N GLU A 70 7.90 -14.74 10.34
CA GLU A 70 7.60 -15.68 11.44
C GLU A 70 6.93 -16.94 10.93
N TYR A 71 6.00 -16.82 10.00
CA TYR A 71 5.32 -17.95 9.36
C TYR A 71 6.30 -18.81 8.56
N ASP A 72 7.17 -18.21 7.75
CA ASP A 72 8.17 -18.94 6.97
C ASP A 72 9.19 -19.62 7.86
N GLN A 73 9.70 -18.95 8.88
CA GLN A 73 10.62 -19.56 9.86
C GLN A 73 9.96 -20.76 10.55
N SER A 74 8.72 -20.63 10.99
CA SER A 74 7.99 -21.73 11.60
C SER A 74 7.80 -22.91 10.66
N ASN A 75 7.72 -22.71 9.35
CA ASN A 75 7.62 -23.76 8.34
C ASN A 75 8.99 -24.39 7.99
N MET A 76 10.05 -23.60 7.88
CA MET A 76 11.40 -24.10 7.57
C MET A 76 11.92 -25.08 8.62
N TRP A 77 11.65 -24.83 9.90
CA TRP A 77 12.02 -25.76 10.98
C TRP A 77 11.26 -27.08 10.92
N LYS A 78 10.20 -27.19 10.12
CA LYS A 78 9.31 -28.35 10.01
C LYS A 78 9.68 -29.30 8.90
N GLU A 79 10.32 -28.85 7.83
CA GLU A 79 10.76 -29.72 6.74
C GLU A 79 11.88 -30.69 7.16
N GLY A 80 12.60 -30.38 8.24
CA GLY A 80 13.65 -31.25 8.80
C GLY A 80 13.23 -32.20 9.95
N TRP A 81 12.05 -32.04 10.54
CA TRP A 81 11.56 -32.84 11.65
C TRP A 81 10.07 -33.17 11.50
N ARG A 82 9.76 -34.48 11.56
CA ARG A 82 8.39 -35.01 11.47
C ARG A 82 7.45 -34.30 12.44
N GLY A 83 6.45 -33.60 11.89
CA GLY A 83 5.19 -33.33 12.55
C GLY A 83 5.11 -32.07 13.40
N SER A 84 5.39 -30.91 12.81
CA SER A 84 4.94 -29.66 13.43
C SER A 84 3.89 -28.97 12.53
N TYR A 85 2.67 -28.90 13.01
CA TYR A 85 1.59 -28.12 12.42
C TYR A 85 1.88 -26.62 12.59
N VAL A 86 1.79 -25.84 11.50
CA VAL A 86 1.48 -24.40 11.64
C VAL A 86 0.10 -24.36 12.25
N SER A 87 -0.07 -23.70 13.37
CA SER A 87 -1.39 -23.62 13.97
C SER A 87 -2.31 -22.85 13.01
N GLU A 88 -3.55 -23.28 12.90
CA GLU A 88 -4.57 -22.56 12.14
C GLU A 88 -4.64 -21.09 12.58
N SER A 89 -4.43 -20.83 13.86
CA SER A 89 -4.31 -19.50 14.46
C SER A 89 -3.21 -18.63 13.80
N THR A 90 -2.03 -19.21 13.53
CA THR A 90 -0.91 -18.45 12.90
C THR A 90 -1.24 -18.08 11.45
N THR A 91 -1.87 -19.00 10.72
CA THR A 91 -2.30 -18.74 9.34
C THR A 91 -3.40 -17.69 9.29
N TYR A 92 -4.37 -17.76 10.20
CA TYR A 92 -5.46 -16.79 10.31
C TYR A 92 -4.94 -15.37 10.63
N GLU A 93 -4.01 -15.24 11.57
CA GLU A 93 -3.41 -13.94 11.91
C GLU A 93 -2.57 -13.37 10.76
N LEU A 94 -1.85 -14.20 10.00
CA LEU A 94 -1.14 -13.74 8.80
C LEU A 94 -2.11 -13.23 7.73
N LYS A 95 -3.23 -13.95 7.50
CA LYS A 95 -4.29 -13.50 6.59
C LYS A 95 -4.89 -12.16 7.05
N ARG A 96 -5.10 -11.97 8.36
CA ARG A 96 -5.60 -10.71 8.93
C ARG A 96 -4.61 -9.55 8.70
N LYS A 97 -3.32 -9.78 8.92
CA LYS A 97 -2.27 -8.78 8.65
C LYS A 97 -2.22 -8.41 7.15
N LEU A 98 -2.32 -9.41 6.26
CA LEU A 98 -2.40 -9.18 4.82
C LEU A 98 -3.64 -8.35 4.45
N PHE A 99 -4.80 -8.68 5.03
CA PHE A 99 -6.02 -7.92 4.80
C PHE A 99 -5.85 -6.45 5.18
N ARG A 100 -5.31 -6.18 6.37
CA ARG A 100 -5.04 -4.81 6.85
C ARG A 100 -4.07 -4.06 5.96
N ALA A 101 -3.01 -4.72 5.46
CA ALA A 101 -2.07 -4.11 4.53
C ALA A 101 -2.76 -3.67 3.24
N VAL A 102 -3.51 -4.57 2.58
CA VAL A 102 -4.23 -4.25 1.33
C VAL A 102 -5.30 -3.18 1.54
N ALA A 103 -6.01 -3.23 2.67
CA ALA A 103 -7.01 -2.25 3.03
C ALA A 103 -6.44 -0.86 3.25
N ASN A 104 -5.30 -0.76 3.94
CA ASN A 104 -4.59 0.52 4.12
C ASN A 104 -4.16 1.13 2.79
N VAL A 105 -3.66 0.31 1.87
CA VAL A 105 -3.29 0.76 0.52
C VAL A 105 -4.51 1.28 -0.23
N ASN A 106 -5.62 0.54 -0.20
CA ASN A 106 -6.87 0.96 -0.85
C ASN A 106 -7.36 2.33 -0.34
N ILE A 107 -7.31 2.55 0.99
CA ILE A 107 -7.65 3.85 1.60
C ILE A 107 -6.65 4.94 1.20
N LEU A 108 -5.36 4.62 1.20
CA LEU A 108 -4.31 5.57 0.83
C LEU A 108 -4.51 6.09 -0.58
N GLU A 109 -4.66 5.18 -1.53
CA GLU A 109 -4.75 5.47 -2.95
C GLU A 109 -6.13 6.00 -3.35
N GLY A 110 -7.21 5.49 -2.74
CA GLY A 110 -8.57 5.90 -3.06
C GLY A 110 -9.03 7.19 -2.39
N ILE A 111 -8.44 7.58 -1.26
CA ILE A 111 -8.89 8.73 -0.47
C ILE A 111 -7.76 9.72 -0.21
N ARG A 112 -6.67 9.26 0.44
CA ARG A 112 -5.65 10.17 0.97
C ARG A 112 -4.87 10.89 -0.13
N PHE A 113 -4.53 10.21 -1.22
CA PHE A 113 -3.83 10.80 -2.35
C PHE A 113 -4.68 11.81 -3.12
N TYR A 114 -5.98 11.55 -3.27
CA TYR A 114 -6.87 12.43 -4.01
C TYR A 114 -7.01 13.81 -3.38
N VAL A 115 -6.88 13.94 -2.08
CA VAL A 115 -6.82 15.26 -1.41
C VAL A 115 -5.59 16.06 -1.89
N SER A 116 -4.42 15.41 -1.98
CA SER A 116 -3.19 16.04 -2.47
C SER A 116 -3.26 16.34 -3.98
N PHE A 117 -3.86 15.45 -4.75
CA PHE A 117 -4.06 15.65 -6.19
C PHE A 117 -4.98 16.82 -6.46
N ALA A 118 -6.07 16.99 -5.72
CA ALA A 118 -6.98 18.12 -5.84
C ALA A 118 -6.27 19.46 -5.64
N CYS A 119 -5.38 19.55 -4.64
CA CYS A 119 -4.55 20.74 -4.43
C CYS A 119 -3.64 21.01 -5.64
N SER A 120 -2.99 19.98 -6.17
CA SER A 120 -2.09 20.10 -7.33
C SER A 120 -2.85 20.54 -8.58
N PHE A 121 -4.06 20.01 -8.79
CA PHE A 121 -4.91 20.39 -9.93
C PHE A 121 -5.42 21.83 -9.79
N ALA A 122 -5.75 22.29 -8.58
CA ALA A 122 -6.13 23.68 -8.33
C ALA A 122 -5.00 24.66 -8.72
N PHE A 123 -3.73 24.31 -8.45
CA PHE A 123 -2.60 25.10 -8.95
C PHE A 123 -2.52 25.11 -10.47
N GLY A 124 -2.81 24.01 -11.13
CA GLY A 124 -2.87 23.93 -12.59
C GLY A 124 -3.96 24.83 -13.19
N GLU A 125 -5.17 24.85 -12.60
CA GLU A 125 -6.28 25.72 -13.00
C GLU A 125 -5.93 27.21 -12.85
N LEU A 126 -5.16 27.55 -11.82
CA LEU A 126 -4.65 28.92 -11.62
C LEU A 126 -3.46 29.26 -12.54
N LYS A 127 -3.05 28.34 -13.42
CA LYS A 127 -1.88 28.46 -14.28
C LYS A 127 -0.56 28.63 -13.50
N LEU A 128 -0.57 28.11 -12.28
CA LEU A 128 0.60 27.99 -11.44
C LEU A 128 1.06 26.53 -11.47
N MET A 129 2.36 26.28 -11.63
CA MET A 129 2.94 24.91 -11.59
C MET A 129 2.30 23.92 -12.59
N GLU A 130 1.93 24.36 -13.80
CA GLU A 130 1.23 23.54 -14.81
C GLU A 130 1.99 22.23 -15.12
N GLY A 131 3.33 22.27 -15.17
CA GLY A 131 4.16 21.08 -15.38
C GLY A 131 4.02 20.07 -14.23
N SER A 132 4.01 20.54 -12.99
CA SER A 132 3.79 19.69 -11.81
C SER A 132 2.38 19.09 -11.81
N ALA A 133 1.36 19.90 -12.09
CA ALA A 133 -0.03 19.43 -12.20
C ALA A 133 -0.16 18.35 -13.29
N LYS A 134 0.55 18.50 -14.42
CA LYS A 134 0.58 17.47 -15.48
C LYS A 134 1.22 16.17 -15.01
N ILE A 135 2.34 16.21 -14.32
CA ILE A 135 2.99 15.03 -13.75
C ILE A 135 2.04 14.34 -12.76
N VAL A 136 1.46 15.09 -11.82
CA VAL A 136 0.52 14.56 -10.84
C VAL A 136 -0.72 13.95 -11.51
N SER A 137 -1.19 14.50 -12.64
CA SER A 137 -2.31 13.91 -13.38
C SER A 137 -1.99 12.53 -13.97
N LEU A 138 -0.74 12.29 -14.34
CA LEU A 138 -0.29 10.97 -14.81
C LEU A 138 -0.21 9.98 -13.64
N ILE A 139 0.32 10.42 -12.49
CA ILE A 139 0.33 9.62 -11.25
C ILE A 139 -1.10 9.24 -10.87
N ALA A 140 -2.02 10.21 -10.77
CA ALA A 140 -3.41 9.95 -10.41
C ALA A 140 -4.12 8.94 -11.32
N ARG A 141 -3.77 8.91 -12.61
CA ARG A 141 -4.25 7.88 -13.54
C ARG A 141 -3.77 6.49 -13.17
N ASP A 142 -2.50 6.37 -12.78
CA ASP A 142 -1.90 5.10 -12.41
C ASP A 142 -2.45 4.63 -11.05
N GLU A 143 -2.62 5.53 -10.07
CA GLU A 143 -3.25 5.24 -8.77
C GLU A 143 -4.67 4.69 -8.90
N ASN A 144 -5.40 5.10 -9.92
CA ASN A 144 -6.71 4.52 -10.23
C ASN A 144 -6.64 3.02 -10.55
N GLN A 145 -5.56 2.55 -11.18
CA GLN A 145 -5.37 1.13 -11.46
C GLN A 145 -5.05 0.36 -10.17
N HIS A 146 -4.20 0.92 -9.31
CA HIS A 146 -3.87 0.34 -8.01
C HIS A 146 -5.11 0.22 -7.12
N LEU A 147 -5.95 1.26 -7.10
CA LEU A 147 -7.23 1.25 -6.39
C LEU A 147 -8.17 0.13 -6.91
N VAL A 148 -8.27 -0.04 -8.23
CA VAL A 148 -9.09 -1.11 -8.82
C VAL A 148 -8.56 -2.49 -8.43
N ILE A 149 -7.24 -2.69 -8.45
CA ILE A 149 -6.62 -3.97 -8.08
C ILE A 149 -6.90 -4.29 -6.61
N THR A 150 -6.63 -3.37 -5.69
CA THR A 150 -6.86 -3.57 -4.26
C THR A 150 -8.34 -3.79 -3.96
N GLN A 151 -9.23 -3.03 -4.59
CA GLN A 151 -10.67 -3.20 -4.43
C GLN A 151 -11.16 -4.57 -4.94
N GLN A 152 -10.61 -5.07 -6.05
CA GLN A 152 -10.93 -6.41 -6.55
C GLN A 152 -10.44 -7.50 -5.61
N ILE A 153 -9.26 -7.35 -5.01
CA ILE A 153 -8.75 -8.27 -4.00
C ILE A 153 -9.69 -8.30 -2.79
N LEU A 154 -10.06 -7.14 -2.25
CA LEU A 154 -10.97 -7.04 -1.10
C LEU A 154 -12.35 -7.64 -1.41
N ASN A 155 -12.90 -7.38 -2.60
CA ASN A 155 -14.16 -7.99 -3.03
C ASN A 155 -14.06 -9.52 -3.14
N LYS A 156 -12.96 -10.04 -3.66
CA LYS A 156 -12.72 -11.48 -3.72
C LYS A 156 -12.60 -12.13 -2.34
N TRP A 157 -12.07 -11.42 -1.37
CA TRP A 157 -12.01 -11.90 0.01
C TRP A 157 -13.38 -11.87 0.69
N ARG A 158 -14.21 -10.86 0.39
CA ARG A 158 -15.58 -10.78 0.89
C ARG A 158 -16.47 -11.89 0.31
N ASP A 159 -16.42 -12.09 -1.00
CA ASP A 159 -17.40 -12.90 -1.76
C ASP A 159 -16.85 -14.28 -2.17
N GLY A 160 -15.54 -14.53 -2.05
CA GLY A 160 -14.84 -15.74 -2.47
C GLY A 160 -15.10 -16.95 -1.56
N ASP A 161 -14.33 -18.01 -1.74
CA ASP A 161 -14.53 -19.29 -1.06
C ASP A 161 -13.68 -19.50 0.19
N ASP A 162 -12.72 -18.58 0.49
CA ASP A 162 -11.90 -18.67 1.69
C ASP A 162 -12.71 -18.25 2.94
N PRO A 163 -13.04 -19.19 3.85
CA PRO A 163 -13.86 -18.89 5.02
C PRO A 163 -13.16 -17.95 6.02
N ASP A 164 -11.82 -18.02 6.11
CA ASP A 164 -11.06 -17.17 7.00
C ASP A 164 -11.10 -15.72 6.52
N MET A 165 -10.90 -15.50 5.20
CA MET A 165 -10.92 -14.16 4.64
C MET A 165 -12.31 -13.51 4.74
N LYS A 166 -13.39 -14.30 4.55
CA LYS A 166 -14.77 -13.81 4.78
C LYS A 166 -14.99 -13.39 6.22
N LYS A 167 -14.48 -14.18 7.17
CA LYS A 167 -14.61 -13.88 8.60
C LYS A 167 -13.81 -12.64 8.96
N ILE A 168 -12.56 -12.56 8.49
CA ILE A 168 -11.68 -11.40 8.68
C ILE A 168 -12.33 -10.14 8.13
N TYR A 169 -12.89 -10.21 6.90
CA TYR A 169 -13.58 -9.06 6.29
C TYR A 169 -14.68 -8.51 7.20
N LYS A 170 -15.53 -9.39 7.75
CA LYS A 170 -16.61 -8.99 8.67
C LYS A 170 -16.10 -8.43 9.99
N GLU A 171 -15.04 -8.99 10.55
CA GLU A 171 -14.45 -8.53 11.81
C GLU A 171 -13.77 -7.17 11.66
N GLU A 172 -13.16 -6.92 10.52
CA GLU A 172 -12.44 -5.69 10.22
C GLU A 172 -13.30 -4.61 9.54
N GLU A 173 -14.55 -4.93 9.15
CA GLU A 173 -15.44 -4.00 8.44
C GLU A 173 -15.65 -2.69 9.22
N ALA A 174 -15.80 -2.76 10.55
CA ALA A 174 -15.97 -1.59 11.40
C ALA A 174 -14.71 -0.68 11.46
N TRP A 175 -13.55 -1.19 11.05
CA TRP A 175 -12.32 -0.43 10.97
C TRP A 175 -12.24 0.43 9.70
N PHE A 176 -13.00 0.07 8.66
CA PHE A 176 -13.08 0.82 7.40
C PHE A 176 -14.06 1.99 7.42
N TYR A 177 -15.06 1.94 8.28
CA TYR A 177 -16.15 2.91 8.39
C TYR A 177 -16.08 3.66 9.73
#